data_3f2f927d70ddf08a5731000333f98b9f
#
_entry.id   3f2f927d70ddf08a5731000333f98b9f
#
_cell.length_a   1.000
_cell.length_b   1.000
_cell.length_c   1.000
_cell.angle_alpha   90.00
_cell.angle_beta   90.00
_cell.angle_gamma   90.00
#
_symmetry.space_group_name_H-M   'P 1'
#
loop_
_entity.id
_entity.type
_entity.pdbx_description
1 polymer ?
#
loop_
_entity_poly.entity_id
_entity_poly.type
_entity_poly.pdbx_seq_one_letter_code
_entity_poly.pdbx_strand_id
1 'polypeptide(L)'
;AASDVYKRQEMSSFTETKNWKEKAARYQEFIQNLHGKKLVILEFGIGWRNQMIKAPLMQLAAVEPQARYITFNKGEIYIPEEIKEKSIGVDGNLTVALKEIRKGRID
;
A
#
# COMPACT_ATOMS: atom_id res chain seq x y z
N ALA A 1 7.97 4.85 0.27
CA ALA A 1 7.83 3.51 -0.07
C ALA A 1 7.56 3.29 -1.54
N ALA A 2 6.58 2.47 -1.91
CA ALA A 2 6.35 2.13 -3.33
C ALA A 2 6.06 3.36 -4.20
N SER A 3 5.29 4.29 -3.68
CA SER A 3 4.94 5.50 -4.43
C SER A 3 6.18 6.37 -4.69
N ASP A 4 7.10 6.46 -3.74
CA ASP A 4 8.33 7.22 -3.93
C ASP A 4 9.24 6.56 -4.96
N VAL A 5 9.26 5.24 -5.01
CA VAL A 5 10.04 4.51 -6.01
C VAL A 5 9.53 4.82 -7.41
N TYR A 6 8.20 4.80 -7.60
CA TYR A 6 7.62 5.12 -8.90
C TYR A 6 7.86 6.57 -9.31
N LYS A 7 7.70 7.51 -8.39
CA LYS A 7 7.97 8.91 -8.69
C LYS A 7 9.40 9.13 -9.12
N ARG A 8 10.34 8.49 -8.45
CA ARG A 8 11.75 8.58 -8.81
C ARG A 8 12.02 7.97 -10.18
N GLN A 9 11.35 6.87 -10.50
CA GLN A 9 11.48 6.23 -11.78
C GLN A 9 10.98 7.15 -12.91
N GLU A 10 9.87 7.82 -12.71
CA GLU A 10 9.32 8.74 -13.69
C GLU A 10 10.18 9.98 -13.89
N MET A 11 10.82 10.44 -12.84
CA MET A 11 11.62 11.66 -12.84
C MET A 11 13.11 11.39 -13.02
N SER A 12 13.51 10.13 -13.00
CA SER A 12 14.92 9.78 -12.93
C SER A 12 15.65 10.06 -14.21
N SER A 13 16.85 10.61 -14.06
CA SER A 13 17.84 10.64 -15.11
C SER A 13 18.57 9.30 -15.16
N PHE A 14 19.36 9.07 -16.21
CA PHE A 14 20.15 7.84 -16.31
C PHE A 14 21.09 7.64 -15.12
N THR A 15 21.51 8.71 -14.47
CA THR A 15 22.43 8.63 -13.33
C THR A 15 21.79 7.99 -12.10
N GLU A 16 20.45 8.03 -11.97
CA GLU A 16 19.75 7.45 -10.83
C GLU A 16 19.28 6.02 -11.06
N THR A 17 19.41 5.49 -12.26
CA THR A 17 18.90 4.16 -12.61
C THR A 17 19.50 3.07 -11.74
N LYS A 18 20.78 3.15 -11.44
CA LYS A 18 21.46 2.17 -10.59
C LYS A 18 20.92 2.20 -9.17
N ASN A 19 20.77 3.40 -8.59
CA ASN A 19 20.21 3.57 -7.26
C ASN A 19 18.77 3.03 -7.19
N TRP A 20 18.02 3.29 -8.24
CA TRP A 20 16.64 2.79 -8.31
C TRP A 20 16.61 1.27 -8.34
N LYS A 21 17.50 0.65 -9.13
CA LYS A 21 17.58 -0.81 -9.21
C LYS A 21 17.94 -1.44 -7.87
N GLU A 22 18.88 -0.84 -7.15
CA GLU A 22 19.27 -1.32 -5.83
C GLU A 22 18.11 -1.23 -4.84
N LYS A 23 17.38 -0.12 -4.85
CA LYS A 23 16.22 0.06 -4.00
C LYS A 23 15.10 -0.89 -4.35
N ALA A 24 14.88 -1.13 -5.63
CA ALA A 24 13.88 -2.08 -6.09
C ALA A 24 14.23 -3.50 -5.64
N ALA A 25 15.50 -3.87 -5.71
CA ALA A 25 15.97 -5.18 -5.26
C ALA A 25 15.76 -5.34 -3.74
N ARG A 26 16.07 -4.32 -2.97
CA ARG A 26 15.83 -4.33 -1.51
C ARG A 26 14.35 -4.43 -1.19
N TYR A 27 13.52 -3.75 -1.95
CA TYR A 27 12.07 -3.83 -1.78
C TYR A 27 11.56 -5.24 -2.06
N GLN A 28 12.03 -5.87 -3.14
CA GLN A 28 11.65 -7.23 -3.47
C GLN A 28 12.07 -8.22 -2.39
N GLU A 29 13.28 -8.08 -1.89
CA GLU A 29 13.77 -8.91 -0.79
C GLU A 29 12.93 -8.72 0.46
N PHE A 30 12.60 -7.48 0.79
CA PHE A 30 11.73 -7.16 1.93
C PHE A 30 10.37 -7.84 1.78
N ILE A 31 9.76 -7.76 0.60
CA ILE A 31 8.46 -8.38 0.34
C ILE A 31 8.56 -9.91 0.46
N GLN A 32 9.61 -10.52 -0.08
CA GLN A 32 9.80 -11.96 0.03
C GLN A 32 9.95 -12.42 1.47
N ASN A 33 10.63 -11.62 2.30
CA ASN A 33 10.80 -11.93 3.72
C ASN A 33 9.52 -11.79 4.53
N LEU A 34 8.51 -11.13 3.98
CA LEU A 34 7.21 -11.00 4.62
C LEU A 34 6.29 -12.19 4.39
N HIS A 35 6.67 -13.10 3.47
CA HIS A 35 5.81 -14.22 3.11
C HIS A 35 5.44 -15.06 4.35
N GLY A 36 4.15 -15.31 4.50
CA GLY A 36 3.63 -16.09 5.61
C GLY A 36 3.56 -15.37 6.96
N LYS A 37 4.10 -14.15 7.04
CA LYS A 37 4.06 -13.36 8.27
C LYS A 37 2.77 -12.54 8.36
N LYS A 38 2.45 -12.08 9.56
CA LYS A 38 1.36 -11.13 9.74
C LYS A 38 1.76 -9.80 9.12
N LEU A 39 0.95 -9.36 8.17
CA LEU A 39 1.26 -8.17 7.36
C LEU A 39 0.06 -7.25 7.35
N VAL A 40 0.29 -5.97 7.58
CA VAL A 40 -0.74 -4.95 7.41
C VAL A 40 -0.30 -4.00 6.30
N ILE A 41 -1.13 -3.85 5.29
CA ILE A 41 -0.92 -2.93 4.19
C ILE A 41 -1.81 -1.72 4.41
N LEU A 42 -1.19 -0.56 4.59
CA LEU A 42 -1.91 0.69 4.80
C LEU A 42 -1.78 1.58 3.57
N GLU A 43 -2.91 2.04 3.05
CA GLU A 43 -2.96 3.01 1.99
C GLU A 43 -3.63 4.29 2.47
N PHE A 44 -3.02 5.42 2.17
CA PHE A 44 -3.56 6.73 2.52
C PHE A 44 -3.70 7.58 1.27
N GLY A 45 -4.95 7.91 0.90
CA GLY A 45 -5.21 8.81 -0.20
C GLY A 45 -4.91 8.27 -1.59
N ILE A 46 -4.87 6.96 -1.75
CA ILE A 46 -4.62 6.35 -3.06
C ILE A 46 -5.93 5.88 -3.66
N GLY A 47 -6.35 6.55 -4.75
CA GLY A 47 -7.56 6.18 -5.46
C GLY A 47 -7.36 4.95 -6.34
N TRP A 48 -8.46 4.29 -6.67
CA TRP A 48 -8.44 3.08 -7.49
C TRP A 48 -7.87 3.31 -8.89
N ARG A 49 -7.86 4.57 -9.35
CA ARG A 49 -7.32 4.91 -10.67
C ARG A 49 -5.81 4.82 -10.74
N ASN A 50 -5.15 4.87 -9.59
CA ASN A 50 -3.70 4.76 -9.54
C ASN A 50 -3.28 3.30 -9.45
N GLN A 51 -3.48 2.57 -10.53
CA GLN A 51 -3.26 1.14 -10.57
C GLN A 51 -1.79 0.74 -10.49
N MET A 52 -0.88 1.62 -10.89
CA MET A 52 0.54 1.31 -10.80
C MET A 52 1.00 1.11 -9.35
N ILE A 53 0.35 1.81 -8.42
CA ILE A 53 0.63 1.65 -7.00
C ILE A 53 -0.31 0.62 -6.39
N LYS A 54 -1.59 0.73 -6.71
CA LYS A 54 -2.64 -0.05 -6.06
C LYS A 54 -2.61 -1.52 -6.44
N ALA A 55 -2.39 -1.84 -7.70
CA ALA A 55 -2.44 -3.22 -8.18
C ALA A 55 -1.39 -4.12 -7.51
N PRO A 56 -0.11 -3.72 -7.42
CA PRO A 56 0.88 -4.54 -6.71
C PRO A 56 0.53 -4.78 -5.24
N LEU A 57 -0.01 -3.76 -4.56
CA LEU A 57 -0.38 -3.90 -3.14
C LEU A 57 -1.58 -4.82 -2.96
N MET A 58 -2.55 -4.74 -3.85
CA MET A 58 -3.70 -5.65 -3.81
C MET A 58 -3.31 -7.08 -4.12
N GLN A 59 -2.38 -7.26 -5.06
CA GLN A 59 -1.85 -8.57 -5.37
C GLN A 59 -1.13 -9.17 -4.15
N LEU A 60 -0.33 -8.37 -3.46
CA LEU A 60 0.35 -8.78 -2.25
C LEU A 60 -0.67 -9.18 -1.18
N ALA A 61 -1.71 -8.37 -0.99
CA ALA A 61 -2.77 -8.70 -0.04
C ALA A 61 -3.47 -10.01 -0.39
N ALA A 62 -3.66 -10.28 -1.67
CA ALA A 62 -4.33 -11.49 -2.12
C ALA A 62 -3.48 -12.75 -1.88
N VAL A 63 -2.18 -12.68 -2.16
CA VAL A 63 -1.31 -13.86 -2.08
C VAL A 63 -0.80 -14.15 -0.67
N GLU A 64 -0.70 -13.14 0.20
CA GLU A 64 -0.21 -13.34 1.55
C GLU A 64 -1.34 -13.79 2.48
N PRO A 65 -1.28 -14.99 3.04
CA PRO A 65 -2.43 -15.55 3.78
C PRO A 65 -2.78 -14.80 5.05
N GLN A 66 -1.82 -14.15 5.68
CA GLN A 66 -2.03 -13.40 6.92
C GLN A 66 -2.01 -11.90 6.72
N ALA A 67 -2.18 -11.43 5.48
CA ALA A 67 -2.21 -10.01 5.21
C ALA A 67 -3.57 -9.40 5.56
N ARG A 68 -3.54 -8.15 6.00
CA ARG A 68 -4.72 -7.31 6.16
C ARG A 68 -4.48 -6.04 5.36
N TYR A 69 -5.53 -5.56 4.72
CA TYR A 69 -5.44 -4.39 3.85
C TYR A 69 -6.39 -3.31 4.39
N ILE A 70 -5.84 -2.14 4.65
CA ILE A 70 -6.62 -1.02 5.16
C ILE A 70 -6.38 0.19 4.25
N THR A 71 -7.45 0.72 3.69
CA THR A 71 -7.35 1.87 2.81
C THR A 71 -8.18 3.03 3.35
N PHE A 72 -7.57 4.22 3.37
CA PHE A 72 -8.21 5.45 3.78
C PHE A 72 -8.27 6.37 2.57
N ASN A 73 -9.47 6.70 2.13
CA ASN A 73 -9.63 7.63 1.02
C ASN A 73 -10.99 8.30 1.10
N LYS A 74 -11.04 9.55 0.69
CA LYS A 74 -12.29 10.29 0.68
C LYS A 74 -13.02 10.07 -0.64
N GLY A 75 -14.19 9.43 -0.57
CA GLY A 75 -15.07 9.26 -1.72
C GLY A 75 -14.69 8.19 -2.72
N GLU A 76 -13.55 7.55 -2.56
CA GLU A 76 -13.08 6.54 -3.52
C GLU A 76 -12.53 5.31 -2.81
N ILE A 77 -13.41 4.54 -2.21
CA ILE A 77 -13.02 3.27 -1.58
C ILE A 77 -13.28 2.14 -2.57
N TYR A 78 -12.23 1.42 -2.91
CA TYR A 78 -12.33 0.23 -3.76
C TYR A 78 -11.57 -0.92 -3.13
N ILE A 79 -12.26 -2.01 -2.90
CA ILE A 79 -11.69 -3.24 -2.36
C ILE A 79 -12.13 -4.40 -3.26
N PRO A 80 -11.18 -5.11 -3.91
CA PRO A 80 -11.53 -6.28 -4.72
C PRO A 80 -12.17 -7.38 -3.88
N GLU A 81 -13.07 -8.14 -4.51
CA GLU A 81 -13.77 -9.24 -3.85
C GLU A 81 -12.81 -10.26 -3.24
N GLU A 82 -11.68 -10.52 -3.91
CA GLU A 82 -10.70 -11.54 -3.47
C GLU A 82 -10.12 -11.23 -2.08
N ILE A 83 -10.08 -9.96 -1.68
CA ILE A 83 -9.49 -9.55 -0.40
C ILE A 83 -10.51 -8.91 0.54
N LYS A 84 -11.78 -8.98 0.20
CA LYS A 84 -12.83 -8.29 0.95
C LYS A 84 -12.85 -8.67 2.43
N GLU A 85 -12.73 -9.94 2.74
CA GLU A 85 -12.82 -10.42 4.13
C GLU A 85 -11.64 -10.02 4.99
N LYS A 86 -10.50 -9.65 4.38
CA LYS A 86 -9.30 -9.26 5.09
C LYS A 86 -9.00 -7.77 4.94
N SER A 87 -9.98 -6.97 4.49
CA SER A 87 -9.80 -5.58 4.16
C SER A 87 -10.77 -4.67 4.88
N ILE A 88 -10.33 -3.45 5.15
CA ILE A 88 -11.16 -2.40 5.74
C ILE A 88 -10.99 -1.14 4.90
N GLY A 89 -12.10 -0.55 4.48
CA GLY A 89 -12.09 0.74 3.80
C GLY A 89 -12.65 1.82 4.71
N VAL A 90 -11.91 2.89 4.88
CA VAL A 90 -12.35 4.03 5.69
C VAL A 90 -12.53 5.24 4.76
N ASP A 91 -13.79 5.61 4.54
CA ASP A 91 -14.13 6.77 3.73
C ASP A 91 -14.21 8.00 4.61
N GLY A 92 -13.43 9.01 4.28
CA GLY A 92 -13.47 10.25 5.02
C GLY A 92 -12.14 10.98 5.04
N ASN A 93 -12.09 12.00 5.91
CA ASN A 93 -10.90 12.84 6.04
C ASN A 93 -9.80 12.07 6.76
N LEU A 94 -8.64 11.98 6.11
CA LEU A 94 -7.49 11.25 6.63
C LEU A 94 -7.03 11.80 8.00
N THR A 95 -7.03 13.13 8.16
CA THR A 95 -6.61 13.74 9.42
C THR A 95 -7.50 13.30 10.58
N VAL A 96 -8.81 13.27 10.35
CA VAL A 96 -9.76 12.81 11.36
C VAL A 96 -9.56 11.34 11.67
N ALA A 97 -9.38 10.51 10.64
CA ALA A 97 -9.16 9.07 10.81
C ALA A 97 -7.89 8.81 11.63
N LEU A 98 -6.80 9.50 11.32
CA LEU A 98 -5.54 9.34 12.07
C LEU A 98 -5.68 9.77 13.53
N LYS A 99 -6.43 10.84 13.79
CA LYS A 99 -6.68 11.29 15.16
C LYS A 99 -7.47 10.23 15.94
N GLU A 100 -8.46 9.63 15.32
CA GLU A 100 -9.26 8.59 15.97
C GLU A 100 -8.42 7.34 16.26
N ILE A 101 -7.55 6.95 15.34
CA ILE A 101 -6.63 5.83 15.55
C ILE A 101 -5.71 6.12 16.74
N ARG A 102 -5.13 7.33 16.78
CA ARG A 102 -4.25 7.74 17.86
C ARG A 102 -4.93 7.69 19.23
N LYS A 103 -6.23 7.97 19.26
CA LYS A 103 -7.03 7.90 20.49
C LYS A 103 -7.46 6.47 20.82
N GLY A 104 -7.14 5.49 19.98
CA GLY A 104 -7.53 4.11 20.17
C GLY A 104 -9.02 3.83 19.97
N ARG A 105 -9.70 4.64 19.17
CA ARG A 105 -11.14 4.51 18.94
C ARG A 105 -11.49 3.66 17.73
N ILE A 106 -10.53 3.40 16.86
CA ILE A 106 -10.71 2.53 15.71
C ILE A 106 -9.97 1.23 16.01
N ASP A 107 -10.72 0.18 16.21
CA ASP A 107 -10.16 -1.14 16.56
C ASP A 107 -9.96 -2.02 15.33
#